data_6a4a0197c2da07d9ea79db549ef63ebc
#
_entry.id   6a4a0197c2da07d9ea79db549ef63ebc
#
_cell.length_a   1.000
_cell.length_b   1.000
_cell.length_c   1.000
_cell.angle_alpha   90.00
_cell.angle_beta   90.00
_cell.angle_gamma   90.00
#
_symmetry.space_group_name_H-M   'P 1'
#
loop_
_entity.id
_entity.type
_entity.pdbx_description
1 polymer ?
#
loop_
_entity_poly.entity_id
_entity_poly.type
_entity_poly.pdbx_seq_one_letter_code
_entity_poly.pdbx_strand_id
1 'polypeptide(L)'
;MMGASNPPADLDVATTRLSEQGLFRISYAPEETPPAINQTLRWRLTVRTAEEQPVTGATIAISGDMPEHGHGLPTAPAVTAELGNGDYLLEGLRFQMPGWWTITVAVTAGDQRDRATFNLVLP
;
A
#
# COMPACT_ATOMS: atom_id res chain seq x y z
N MET A 1 -20.75 17.79 -13.22
CA MET A 1 -20.35 17.35 -12.96
C MET A 1 -19.86 16.74 -12.84
N MET A 2 -19.66 16.58 -12.73
CA MET A 2 -19.26 16.00 -12.35
C MET A 2 -18.36 15.50 -12.32
N GLY A 3 -18.01 15.59 -12.82
CA GLY A 3 -16.71 14.98 -12.92
C GLY A 3 -16.01 14.59 -11.66
N ALA A 4 -16.65 14.18 -10.85
CA ALA A 4 -16.18 13.87 -9.52
C ALA A 4 -15.01 12.89 -9.45
N SER A 5 -14.58 12.29 -10.57
CA SER A 5 -13.59 11.22 -10.52
C SER A 5 -12.14 11.70 -10.59
N ASN A 6 -11.91 13.01 -10.61
CA ASN A 6 -10.56 13.51 -10.71
C ASN A 6 -9.89 13.57 -9.33
N PRO A 7 -8.70 12.96 -9.16
CA PRO A 7 -7.97 13.11 -7.91
C PRO A 7 -7.44 14.55 -7.76
N PRO A 8 -7.05 14.94 -6.55
CA PRO A 8 -6.42 16.25 -6.36
C PRO A 8 -5.21 16.42 -7.26
N ALA A 9 -5.01 17.62 -7.76
CA ALA A 9 -3.91 17.90 -8.70
C ALA A 9 -2.53 17.75 -8.06
N ASP A 10 -2.44 17.92 -6.75
CA ASP A 10 -1.19 17.83 -6.00
C ASP A 10 -1.05 16.50 -5.25
N LEU A 11 -1.72 15.47 -5.72
CA LEU A 11 -1.71 14.18 -5.06
C LEU A 11 -0.31 13.58 -5.06
N ASP A 12 0.14 13.18 -3.87
CA ASP A 12 1.44 12.52 -3.70
C ASP A 12 1.27 11.02 -4.03
N VAL A 13 1.89 10.60 -5.12
CA VAL A 13 1.82 9.20 -5.57
C VAL A 13 3.13 8.45 -5.33
N ALA A 14 3.95 8.94 -4.40
CA ALA A 14 5.21 8.27 -4.06
C ALA A 14 4.96 6.85 -3.57
N THR A 15 5.87 5.95 -3.92
CA THR A 15 5.81 4.54 -3.52
C THR A 15 6.61 4.25 -2.26
N THR A 16 7.25 5.26 -1.69
CA THR A 16 7.95 5.19 -0.41
C THR A 16 7.46 6.32 0.47
N ARG A 17 7.05 6.01 1.68
CA ARG A 17 6.57 7.00 2.63
C ARG A 17 7.05 6.68 4.04
N LEU A 18 7.31 7.73 4.80
CA LEU A 18 7.47 7.62 6.24
C LEU A 18 6.08 7.42 6.85
N SER A 19 5.95 6.51 7.81
CA SER A 19 4.68 6.27 8.47
C SER A 19 4.25 7.47 9.31
N GLU A 20 2.98 7.53 9.69
CA GLU A 20 2.34 8.74 10.26
C GLU A 20 3.06 9.25 11.50
N GLN A 21 3.56 8.35 12.34
CA GLN A 21 4.29 8.74 13.56
C GLN A 21 5.80 8.71 13.38
N GLY A 22 6.27 8.44 12.16
CA GLY A 22 7.69 8.43 11.84
C GLY A 22 8.45 7.21 12.30
N LEU A 23 7.76 6.13 12.68
CA LEU A 23 8.42 4.92 13.19
C LEU A 23 9.03 4.06 12.10
N PHE A 24 8.40 4.02 10.93
CA PHE A 24 8.82 3.14 9.84
C PHE A 24 8.88 3.90 8.52
N ARG A 25 9.76 3.46 7.67
CA ARG A 25 9.77 3.84 6.25
C ARG A 25 9.25 2.65 5.48
N ILE A 26 8.14 2.84 4.76
CA ILE A 26 7.43 1.78 4.08
C ILE A 26 7.42 2.07 2.59
N SER A 27 7.71 1.05 1.79
CA SER A 27 7.64 1.18 0.33
C SER A 27 7.01 -0.06 -0.27
N TYR A 28 6.48 0.10 -1.48
CA TYR A 28 5.95 -1.02 -2.24
C TYR A 28 6.48 -0.99 -3.67
N ALA A 29 6.64 -2.19 -4.24
CA ALA A 29 7.04 -2.37 -5.62
C ALA A 29 6.03 -3.29 -6.29
N PRO A 30 5.24 -2.79 -7.26
CA PRO A 30 4.32 -3.64 -8.00
C PRO A 30 5.07 -4.45 -9.05
N GLU A 31 4.50 -5.61 -9.43
CA GLU A 31 5.10 -6.43 -10.47
C GLU A 31 5.01 -5.78 -11.84
N GLU A 32 3.98 -4.97 -12.06
CA GLU A 32 3.86 -4.20 -13.29
C GLU A 32 3.31 -2.81 -12.99
N THR A 33 3.68 -1.86 -13.83
CA THR A 33 3.32 -0.44 -13.68
C THR A 33 2.75 0.08 -14.99
N PRO A 34 1.50 0.59 -14.99
CA PRO A 34 0.57 0.59 -13.86
C PRO A 34 0.02 -0.81 -13.58
N PRO A 35 -0.48 -1.04 -12.36
CA PRO A 35 -1.12 -2.32 -12.05
C PRO A 35 -2.35 -2.57 -12.93
N ALA A 36 -2.52 -3.81 -13.35
CA ALA A 36 -3.64 -4.20 -14.22
C ALA A 36 -4.94 -4.25 -13.43
N ILE A 37 -6.03 -3.77 -14.06
CA ILE A 37 -7.37 -3.80 -13.49
C ILE A 37 -7.91 -5.22 -13.56
N ASN A 38 -8.61 -5.65 -12.53
CA ASN A 38 -9.32 -6.94 -12.45
C ASN A 38 -8.40 -8.15 -12.56
N GLN A 39 -7.16 -8.01 -12.14
CA GLN A 39 -6.21 -9.11 -12.02
C GLN A 39 -5.73 -9.19 -10.59
N THR A 40 -5.49 -10.41 -10.12
CA THR A 40 -4.90 -10.62 -8.81
C THR A 40 -3.42 -10.32 -8.88
N LEU A 41 -2.96 -9.44 -8.02
CA LEU A 41 -1.62 -8.87 -8.08
C LEU A 41 -0.81 -9.28 -6.87
N ARG A 42 0.51 -9.28 -7.05
CA ARG A 42 1.48 -9.44 -5.97
C ARG A 42 2.36 -8.20 -5.94
N TRP A 43 2.60 -7.70 -4.74
CA TRP A 43 3.51 -6.58 -4.52
C TRP A 43 4.58 -7.00 -3.53
N ARG A 44 5.76 -6.41 -3.66
CA ARG A 44 6.78 -6.50 -2.62
C ARG A 44 6.68 -5.27 -1.74
N LEU A 45 6.56 -5.50 -0.44
CA LEU A 45 6.61 -4.42 0.54
C LEU A 45 7.98 -4.42 1.20
N THR A 46 8.52 -3.25 1.47
CA THR A 46 9.76 -3.11 2.22
C THR A 46 9.47 -2.25 3.44
N VAL A 47 9.85 -2.74 4.62
CA VAL A 47 9.66 -2.02 5.87
C VAL A 47 11.02 -1.83 6.53
N ARG A 48 11.35 -0.58 6.82
CA ARG A 48 12.59 -0.21 7.49
C ARG A 48 12.26 0.72 8.64
N THR A 49 13.18 0.81 9.61
CA THR A 49 13.09 1.83 10.65
C THR A 49 13.38 3.20 10.04
N ALA A 50 13.14 4.27 10.80
CA ALA A 50 13.50 5.62 10.37
C ALA A 50 14.99 5.75 10.09
N GLU A 51 15.84 4.89 10.68
CA GLU A 51 17.28 4.86 10.48
C GLU A 51 17.69 3.87 9.40
N GLU A 52 16.75 3.42 8.56
CA GLU A 52 17.00 2.56 7.41
C GLU A 52 17.40 1.12 7.76
N GLN A 53 17.13 0.66 8.97
CA GLN A 53 17.37 -0.72 9.34
C GLN A 53 16.18 -1.59 8.94
N PRO A 54 16.40 -2.80 8.41
CA PRO A 54 15.29 -3.67 8.04
C PRO A 54 14.46 -4.07 9.25
N VAL A 55 13.14 -4.11 9.07
CA VAL A 55 12.21 -4.56 10.10
C VAL A 55 11.80 -5.99 9.76
N THR A 56 12.14 -6.92 10.63
CA THR A 56 11.83 -8.34 10.43
C THR A 56 10.75 -8.79 11.41
N GLY A 57 10.01 -9.83 11.05
CA GLY A 57 8.99 -10.39 11.92
C GLY A 57 7.79 -9.50 12.15
N ALA A 58 7.53 -8.54 11.27
CA ALA A 58 6.40 -7.63 11.45
C ALA A 58 5.09 -8.30 11.05
N THR A 59 4.02 -7.87 11.69
CA THR A 59 2.66 -8.17 11.25
C THR A 59 2.17 -6.98 10.43
N ILE A 60 1.68 -7.25 9.23
CA ILE A 60 1.29 -6.21 8.29
C ILE A 60 -0.15 -6.43 7.87
N ALA A 61 -0.97 -5.39 7.99
CA ALA A 61 -2.37 -5.41 7.55
C ALA A 61 -2.55 -4.39 6.43
N ILE A 62 -3.31 -4.77 5.41
CA ILE A 62 -3.53 -3.97 4.22
C ILE A 62 -5.01 -3.64 4.10
N SER A 63 -5.30 -2.38 3.80
CA SER A 63 -6.66 -1.97 3.42
C SER A 63 -6.56 -1.02 2.24
N GLY A 64 -7.65 -0.88 1.51
CA GLY A 64 -7.69 0.00 0.35
C GLY A 64 -9.07 0.55 0.12
N ASP A 65 -9.11 1.77 -0.39
CA ASP A 65 -10.35 2.49 -0.65
C ASP A 65 -10.25 3.31 -1.91
N MET A 66 -11.41 3.57 -2.51
CA MET A 66 -11.55 4.63 -3.51
C MET A 66 -12.22 5.83 -2.83
N PRO A 67 -11.47 6.88 -2.47
CA PRO A 67 -12.06 7.99 -1.70
C PRO A 67 -13.25 8.66 -2.37
N GLU A 68 -13.28 8.67 -3.70
CA GLU A 68 -14.35 9.34 -4.44
C GLU A 68 -15.57 8.44 -4.66
N HIS A 69 -15.47 7.14 -4.38
CA HIS A 69 -16.56 6.19 -4.63
C HIS A 69 -17.05 5.49 -3.38
N GLY A 70 -16.34 5.61 -2.28
CA GLY A 70 -16.78 5.07 -1.00
C GLY A 70 -16.80 3.56 -0.91
N HIS A 71 -16.01 2.85 -1.72
CA HIS A 71 -15.91 1.40 -1.61
C HIS A 71 -14.46 0.93 -1.61
N GLY A 72 -14.24 -0.22 -1.01
CA GLY A 72 -12.92 -0.77 -0.80
C GLY A 72 -12.53 -1.80 -1.84
N LEU A 73 -11.45 -2.51 -1.52
CA LEU A 73 -10.95 -3.59 -2.36
C LEU A 73 -11.95 -4.74 -2.40
N PRO A 74 -12.07 -5.43 -3.54
CA PRO A 74 -12.96 -6.58 -3.66
C PRO A 74 -12.38 -7.85 -3.02
N THR A 75 -11.11 -7.83 -2.64
CA THR A 75 -10.41 -8.97 -2.06
C THR A 75 -9.83 -8.58 -0.70
N ALA A 76 -9.27 -9.56 0.00
CA ALA A 76 -8.60 -9.36 1.28
C ALA A 76 -7.11 -9.68 1.09
N PRO A 77 -6.30 -8.72 0.59
CA PRO A 77 -4.88 -8.98 0.39
C PRO A 77 -4.17 -9.22 1.72
N ALA A 78 -3.15 -10.06 1.68
CA ALA A 78 -2.42 -10.44 2.87
C ALA A 78 -0.94 -10.64 2.55
N VAL A 79 -0.10 -10.39 3.55
CA VAL A 79 1.31 -10.78 3.48
C VAL A 79 1.38 -12.29 3.67
N THR A 80 1.90 -12.99 2.67
CA THR A 80 1.96 -14.45 2.67
C THR A 80 3.35 -14.99 2.92
N ALA A 81 4.38 -14.15 2.83
CA ALA A 81 5.76 -14.57 3.08
C ALA A 81 6.60 -13.39 3.50
N GLU A 82 7.56 -13.65 4.38
CA GLU A 82 8.62 -12.71 4.69
C GLU A 82 9.84 -13.13 3.86
N LEU A 83 10.38 -12.18 3.09
CA LEU A 83 11.43 -12.45 2.11
C LEU A 83 12.83 -12.17 2.65
N GLY A 84 12.93 -11.62 3.86
CA GLY A 84 14.20 -11.23 4.44
C GLY A 84 14.54 -9.76 4.16
N ASN A 85 15.47 -9.22 4.95
CA ASN A 85 15.94 -7.82 4.82
C ASN A 85 14.82 -6.79 4.87
N GLY A 86 13.73 -7.08 5.58
CA GLY A 86 12.60 -6.16 5.68
C GLY A 86 11.65 -6.21 4.51
N ASP A 87 11.79 -7.19 3.62
CA ASP A 87 10.90 -7.36 2.48
C ASP A 87 9.82 -8.40 2.78
N TYR A 88 8.63 -8.15 2.28
CA TYR A 88 7.45 -8.98 2.50
C TYR A 88 6.69 -9.15 1.19
N LEU A 89 6.11 -10.32 0.98
CA LEU A 89 5.29 -10.58 -0.20
C LEU A 89 3.83 -10.35 0.14
N LEU A 90 3.21 -9.42 -0.57
CA LEU A 90 1.79 -9.13 -0.48
C LEU A 90 1.08 -9.80 -1.65
N GLU A 91 0.08 -10.62 -1.36
CA GLU A 91 -0.69 -11.32 -2.39
C GLU A 91 -2.18 -11.06 -2.23
N GLY A 92 -2.94 -11.30 -3.29
CA GLY A 92 -4.39 -11.18 -3.26
C GLY A 92 -4.91 -9.77 -3.45
N LEU A 93 -4.07 -8.86 -3.94
CA LEU A 93 -4.48 -7.49 -4.21
C LEU A 93 -5.19 -7.44 -5.57
N ARG A 94 -6.33 -6.74 -5.62
CA ARG A 94 -7.07 -6.61 -6.86
C ARG A 94 -7.80 -5.28 -6.88
N PHE A 95 -7.68 -4.56 -7.99
CA PHE A 95 -8.40 -3.32 -8.22
C PHE A 95 -9.48 -3.58 -9.28
N GLN A 96 -10.76 -3.34 -8.93
CA GLN A 96 -11.85 -3.67 -9.84
C GLN A 96 -12.22 -2.53 -10.78
N MET A 97 -11.65 -1.33 -10.59
CA MET A 97 -11.95 -0.21 -11.48
C MET A 97 -10.82 0.81 -11.51
N PRO A 98 -10.70 1.58 -12.59
CA PRO A 98 -9.71 2.64 -12.67
C PRO A 98 -10.08 3.81 -11.76
N GLY A 99 -9.13 4.69 -11.54
CA GLY A 99 -9.33 5.90 -10.75
C GLY A 99 -8.37 6.00 -9.58
N TRP A 100 -8.71 6.86 -8.65
CA TRP A 100 -7.89 7.14 -7.48
C TRP A 100 -8.19 6.13 -6.37
N TRP A 101 -7.13 5.44 -5.94
CA TRP A 101 -7.16 4.50 -4.81
C TRP A 101 -6.22 4.96 -3.71
N THR A 102 -6.58 4.66 -2.47
CA THR A 102 -5.63 4.74 -1.35
C THR A 102 -5.40 3.34 -0.82
N ILE A 103 -4.14 3.03 -0.50
CA ILE A 103 -3.74 1.77 0.11
C ILE A 103 -3.06 2.10 1.43
N THR A 104 -3.56 1.55 2.51
CA THR A 104 -2.98 1.73 3.83
C THR A 104 -2.26 0.47 4.25
N VAL A 105 -0.99 0.64 4.63
CA VAL A 105 -0.12 -0.42 5.12
C VAL A 105 0.08 -0.17 6.60
N ALA A 106 -0.47 -1.03 7.44
CA ALA A 106 -0.36 -0.94 8.89
C ALA A 106 0.65 -1.97 9.37
N VAL A 107 1.68 -1.52 10.07
CA VAL A 107 2.80 -2.37 10.51
C VAL A 107 2.82 -2.43 12.02
N THR A 108 2.92 -3.65 12.55
CA THR A 108 3.16 -3.90 13.97
C THR A 108 4.45 -4.70 14.10
N ALA A 109 5.41 -4.15 14.82
CA ALA A 109 6.69 -4.81 15.07
C ALA A 109 7.01 -4.67 16.55
N GLY A 110 6.95 -5.78 17.27
CA GLY A 110 7.07 -5.76 18.72
C GLY A 110 5.93 -4.95 19.33
N ASP A 111 6.27 -3.93 20.11
CA ASP A 111 5.29 -3.04 20.74
C ASP A 111 5.08 -1.74 19.95
N GLN A 112 5.69 -1.63 18.76
CA GLN A 112 5.55 -0.46 17.90
C GLN A 112 4.51 -0.72 16.82
N ARG A 113 3.64 0.28 16.62
CA ARG A 113 2.58 0.18 15.62
C ARG A 113 2.46 1.53 14.91
N ASP A 114 2.45 1.50 13.60
CA ASP A 114 2.28 2.71 12.79
C ASP A 114 1.79 2.30 11.40
N ARG A 115 1.40 3.29 10.61
CA ARG A 115 0.86 3.03 9.27
C ARG A 115 1.23 4.13 8.30
N ALA A 116 1.22 3.80 7.02
CA ALA A 116 1.36 4.76 5.93
C ALA A 116 0.26 4.51 4.91
N THR A 117 -0.23 5.59 4.32
CA THR A 117 -1.25 5.52 3.28
C THR A 117 -0.64 6.03 1.98
N PHE A 118 -0.79 5.22 0.93
CA PHE A 118 -0.26 5.51 -0.41
C PHE A 118 -1.41 5.86 -1.33
N ASN A 119 -1.16 6.81 -2.22
CA ASN A 119 -2.11 7.16 -3.27
C ASN A 119 -1.69 6.52 -4.59
N LEU A 120 -2.66 6.08 -5.35
CA LEU A 120 -2.46 5.35 -6.58
C LEU A 120 -3.54 5.79 -7.56
N VAL A 121 -3.15 6.14 -8.78
CA VAL A 121 -4.12 6.51 -9.82
C VAL A 121 -3.97 5.52 -10.97
N LEU A 122 -5.02 4.76 -11.22
CA LEU A 122 -5.04 3.74 -12.26
C LEU A 122 -5.77 4.27 -13.49
N PRO A 123 -5.14 4.14 -14.69
CA PRO A 123 -5.74 4.61 -15.91
C PRO A 123 -6.96 3.79 -16.35
#